data_0da6103aab4dea4e9cdaa1ff7505e896
#
_entry.id   0da6103aab4dea4e9cdaa1ff7505e896
#
_cell.length_a   1.000
_cell.length_b   1.000
_cell.length_c   1.000
_cell.angle_alpha   90.00
_cell.angle_beta   90.00
_cell.angle_gamma   90.00
#
_symmetry.space_group_name_H-M   'P 1'
#
loop_
_entity.id
_entity.type
_entity.pdbx_description
1 polymer ?
#
loop_
_entity_poly.entity_id
_entity_poly.type
_entity_poly.pdbx_seq_one_letter_code
_entity_poly.pdbx_strand_id
1 'polypeptide(L)'
;MFGFLKGKMGITVNKMSFSAGESITGTVTMELKKLVSARAVRISLIGEQKTTRMTANGMRTVVQQIYNFPLPLDGEKEYTTQPYTYNFELKAPQIPSTNIPGGVAGTAIKAAGFLMNGFVMGGAISWYLVADLDVPKGFDVAKKLQINIA
;
A
#
# COMPACT_ATOMS: atom_id res chain seq x y z
N MET A 1 -13.42 -8.38 -8.79
CA MET A 1 -14.42 -9.32 -9.31
C MET A 1 -14.20 -10.74 -8.82
N PHE A 2 -13.04 -11.27 -9.06
CA PHE A 2 -12.79 -12.64 -8.64
C PHE A 2 -12.80 -12.84 -7.14
N GLY A 3 -12.52 -11.80 -6.38
CA GLY A 3 -12.62 -11.89 -4.94
C GLY A 3 -14.00 -12.23 -4.45
N PHE A 4 -15.03 -11.87 -5.21
CA PHE A 4 -16.39 -12.17 -4.82
C PHE A 4 -16.71 -13.66 -4.86
N LEU A 5 -15.97 -14.41 -5.64
CA LEU A 5 -16.20 -15.84 -5.71
C LEU A 5 -15.80 -16.55 -4.44
N LYS A 6 -14.82 -16.03 -3.75
CA LYS A 6 -14.31 -16.63 -2.52
C LYS A 6 -14.78 -15.89 -1.29
N GLY A 7 -15.01 -14.60 -1.40
CA GLY A 7 -15.42 -13.80 -0.28
C GLY A 7 -15.09 -12.33 -0.48
N LYS A 8 -15.09 -11.60 0.60
CA LYS A 8 -14.81 -10.17 0.57
C LYS A 8 -14.02 -9.76 1.80
N MET A 9 -13.30 -8.67 1.66
CA MET A 9 -12.57 -8.05 2.75
C MET A 9 -12.96 -6.60 2.87
N GLY A 10 -12.78 -6.04 4.06
CA GLY A 10 -13.01 -4.63 4.32
C GLY A 10 -11.91 -4.07 5.17
N ILE A 11 -11.68 -2.77 5.04
CA ILE A 11 -10.71 -2.06 5.86
C ILE A 11 -11.41 -0.87 6.47
N THR A 12 -11.31 -0.75 7.80
CA THR A 12 -11.84 0.40 8.52
C THR A 12 -10.68 1.05 9.25
N VAL A 13 -10.59 2.37 9.14
CA VAL A 13 -9.55 3.14 9.83
C VAL A 13 -10.20 4.23 10.63
N ASN A 14 -9.49 4.71 11.65
CA ASN A 14 -10.04 5.75 12.52
C ASN A 14 -10.09 7.12 11.84
N LYS A 15 -9.29 7.32 10.81
CA LYS A 15 -9.34 8.54 10.00
C LYS A 15 -8.67 8.26 8.66
N MET A 16 -8.77 9.20 7.74
CA MET A 16 -8.27 8.99 6.39
C MET A 16 -7.02 9.80 6.07
N SER A 17 -6.62 10.68 6.96
CA SER A 17 -5.44 11.51 6.76
C SER A 17 -4.52 11.37 7.96
N PHE A 18 -3.24 11.22 7.68
CA PHE A 18 -2.24 10.98 8.72
C PHE A 18 -1.03 11.85 8.48
N SER A 19 -0.33 12.17 9.56
CA SER A 19 0.94 12.85 9.47
C SER A 19 2.06 11.83 9.46
N ALA A 20 3.21 12.23 8.92
CA ALA A 20 4.37 11.35 8.92
C ALA A 20 4.70 10.93 10.35
N GLY A 21 4.93 9.64 10.55
CA GLY A 21 5.23 9.10 11.87
C GLY A 21 4.02 8.81 12.72
N GLU A 22 2.84 9.20 12.27
CA GLU A 22 1.62 8.95 13.03
C GLU A 22 1.19 7.50 12.90
N SER A 23 0.54 6.97 13.93
CA SER A 23 0.05 5.60 13.90
C SER A 23 -1.23 5.52 13.09
N ILE A 24 -1.28 4.54 12.20
CA ILE A 24 -2.46 4.22 11.42
C ILE A 24 -3.07 2.99 12.07
N THR A 25 -4.22 3.18 12.70
CA THR A 25 -4.89 2.07 13.38
C THR A 25 -6.21 1.80 12.71
N GLY A 26 -6.57 0.54 12.70
CA GLY A 26 -7.82 0.15 12.07
C GLY A 26 -8.09 -1.32 12.22
N THR A 27 -9.03 -1.78 11.41
CA THR A 27 -9.53 -3.14 11.47
C THR A 27 -9.68 -3.67 10.06
N VAL A 28 -9.27 -4.92 9.88
CA VAL A 28 -9.52 -5.65 8.63
C VAL A 28 -10.60 -6.68 8.94
N THR A 29 -11.63 -6.72 8.12
CA THR A 29 -12.67 -7.73 8.21
C THR A 29 -12.62 -8.63 7.00
N MET A 30 -13.01 -9.87 7.18
CA MET A 30 -13.02 -10.84 6.10
C MET A 30 -14.18 -11.79 6.28
N GLU A 31 -14.95 -11.97 5.20
CA GLU A 31 -16.01 -12.96 5.14
C GLU A 31 -15.83 -13.81 3.91
N LEU A 32 -15.71 -15.10 4.09
CA LEU A 32 -15.52 -16.02 2.99
C LEU A 32 -16.80 -16.75 2.68
N LYS A 33 -17.00 -17.08 1.43
CA LYS A 33 -18.17 -17.82 0.97
C LYS A 33 -17.98 -19.31 1.06
N LYS A 34 -16.74 -19.75 1.23
CA LYS A 34 -16.42 -21.17 1.34
C LYS A 34 -15.09 -21.29 2.06
N LEU A 35 -14.75 -22.51 2.45
CA LEU A 35 -13.44 -22.76 3.05
C LEU A 35 -12.35 -22.46 2.06
N VAL A 36 -11.32 -21.78 2.52
CA VAL A 36 -10.19 -21.40 1.68
C VAL A 36 -8.90 -21.68 2.45
N SER A 37 -8.04 -22.49 1.86
CA SER A 37 -6.70 -22.68 2.41
C SER A 37 -5.84 -21.54 1.91
N ALA A 38 -5.22 -20.84 2.84
CA ALA A 38 -4.41 -19.69 2.50
C ALA A 38 -3.17 -19.64 3.35
N ARG A 39 -2.16 -18.91 2.87
CA ARG A 39 -0.88 -18.81 3.55
C ARG A 39 -0.87 -17.73 4.60
N ALA A 40 -1.63 -16.67 4.41
CA ALA A 40 -1.61 -15.55 5.34
C ALA A 40 -2.74 -14.58 5.07
N VAL A 41 -3.09 -13.83 6.11
CA VAL A 41 -3.88 -12.60 5.98
C VAL A 41 -2.95 -11.46 6.28
N ARG A 42 -2.90 -10.46 5.42
CA ARG A 42 -1.97 -9.35 5.56
C ARG A 42 -2.66 -8.02 5.37
N ILE A 43 -2.10 -6.99 5.98
CA ILE A 43 -2.39 -5.60 5.65
C ILE A 43 -1.08 -4.97 5.26
N SER A 44 -1.06 -4.26 4.14
CA SER A 44 0.16 -3.63 3.65
C SER A 44 -0.07 -2.15 3.46
N LEU A 45 0.94 -1.37 3.77
CA LEU A 45 0.93 0.07 3.46
C LEU A 45 1.78 0.25 2.21
N ILE A 46 1.15 0.80 1.18
CA ILE A 46 1.79 0.94 -0.12
C ILE A 46 1.79 2.40 -0.54
N GLY A 47 2.93 2.87 -1.00
CA GLY A 47 3.06 4.20 -1.57
C GLY A 47 3.43 4.08 -3.03
N GLU A 48 2.69 4.80 -3.87
CA GLU A 48 2.92 4.83 -5.31
C GLU A 48 3.14 6.27 -5.74
N GLN A 49 4.08 6.45 -6.63
CA GLN A 49 4.36 7.77 -7.17
C GLN A 49 4.22 7.75 -8.68
N LYS A 50 3.49 8.71 -9.19
CA LYS A 50 3.41 8.93 -10.63
C LYS A 50 4.53 9.87 -11.02
N THR A 51 5.26 9.50 -12.05
CA THR A 51 6.29 10.36 -12.61
C THR A 51 6.02 10.56 -14.09
N THR A 52 6.32 11.74 -14.57
CA THR A 52 6.19 12.04 -15.99
C THR A 52 7.58 12.20 -16.56
N ARG A 53 7.85 11.48 -17.62
CA ARG A 53 9.17 11.46 -18.22
C ARG A 53 9.05 11.83 -19.69
N MET A 54 9.99 12.65 -20.13
CA MET A 54 10.08 12.99 -21.53
C MET A 54 10.80 11.86 -22.26
N THR A 55 10.21 11.38 -23.32
CA THR A 55 10.82 10.33 -24.12
C THR A 55 10.85 10.77 -25.58
N ALA A 56 11.50 9.96 -26.39
CA ALA A 56 11.56 10.24 -27.82
C ALA A 56 10.19 10.28 -28.47
N ASN A 57 9.25 9.58 -27.88
CA ASN A 57 7.88 9.54 -28.40
C ASN A 57 6.94 10.47 -27.66
N GLY A 58 7.47 11.38 -26.87
CA GLY A 58 6.65 12.33 -26.13
C GLY A 58 6.69 12.10 -24.65
N MET A 59 5.71 12.67 -23.94
CA MET A 59 5.63 12.54 -22.50
C MET A 59 5.05 11.19 -22.12
N ARG A 60 5.60 10.62 -21.08
CA ARG A 60 5.15 9.33 -20.59
C ARG A 60 4.98 9.36 -19.09
N THR A 61 3.85 8.85 -18.62
CA THR A 61 3.58 8.77 -17.20
C THR A 61 3.80 7.33 -16.74
N VAL A 62 4.56 7.19 -15.65
CA VAL A 62 4.88 5.89 -15.08
C VAL A 62 4.48 5.92 -13.61
N VAL A 63 3.84 4.84 -13.16
CA VAL A 63 3.51 4.66 -11.76
C VAL A 63 4.53 3.72 -11.16
N GLN A 64 5.14 4.13 -10.06
CA GLN A 64 6.18 3.37 -9.43
C GLN A 64 5.84 3.16 -7.95
N GLN A 65 5.93 1.92 -7.50
CA GLN A 65 5.75 1.64 -6.09
C GLN A 65 7.04 2.01 -5.36
N ILE A 66 6.94 2.96 -4.45
CA ILE A 66 8.11 3.46 -3.74
C ILE A 66 8.16 2.99 -2.30
N TYR A 67 7.09 2.41 -1.80
CA TYR A 67 7.03 1.96 -0.43
C TYR A 67 6.09 0.77 -0.33
N ASN A 68 6.52 -0.25 0.40
CA ASN A 68 5.68 -1.43 0.64
C ASN A 68 6.06 -2.02 1.98
N PHE A 69 5.12 -1.96 2.90
CA PHE A 69 5.33 -2.52 4.23
C PHE A 69 4.20 -3.49 4.54
N PRO A 70 4.42 -4.79 4.38
CA PRO A 70 3.40 -5.78 4.72
C PRO A 70 3.43 -6.09 6.20
N LEU A 71 2.26 -6.25 6.79
CA LEU A 71 2.10 -6.65 8.17
C LEU A 71 1.23 -7.89 8.21
N PRO A 72 1.76 -9.04 8.62
CA PRO A 72 0.94 -10.24 8.71
C PRO A 72 -0.03 -10.12 9.88
N LEU A 73 -1.26 -10.53 9.62
CA LEU A 73 -2.32 -10.53 10.62
C LEU A 73 -2.65 -11.96 11.08
N ASP A 74 -2.48 -12.91 10.19
CA ASP A 74 -2.75 -14.32 10.51
C ASP A 74 -1.90 -15.19 9.59
N GLY A 75 -1.71 -16.44 9.98
CA GLY A 75 -0.80 -17.33 9.30
C GLY A 75 -1.50 -18.34 8.41
N GLU A 76 -0.75 -19.35 8.03
CA GLU A 76 -1.24 -20.40 7.15
C GLU A 76 -2.23 -21.29 7.86
N LYS A 77 -3.40 -21.42 7.24
CA LYS A 77 -4.43 -22.31 7.76
C LYS A 77 -5.60 -22.37 6.79
N GLU A 78 -6.55 -23.21 7.11
CA GLU A 78 -7.80 -23.24 6.38
C GLU A 78 -8.76 -22.24 7.03
N TYR A 79 -9.15 -21.24 6.25
CA TYR A 79 -10.04 -20.21 6.73
C TYR A 79 -11.49 -20.61 6.46
N THR A 80 -12.35 -20.35 7.43
CA THR A 80 -13.73 -20.79 7.36
C THR A 80 -14.63 -19.67 6.90
N THR A 81 -15.92 -19.97 6.85
CA THR A 81 -16.93 -18.99 6.43
C THR A 81 -17.34 -18.05 7.56
N GLN A 82 -16.79 -18.23 8.74
CA GLN A 82 -17.08 -17.33 9.84
C GLN A 82 -16.39 -15.99 9.61
N PRO A 83 -17.00 -14.89 10.10
CA PRO A 83 -16.36 -13.60 9.95
C PRO A 83 -15.05 -13.53 10.74
N TYR A 84 -14.06 -12.93 10.13
CA TYR A 84 -12.78 -12.66 10.79
C TYR A 84 -12.61 -11.17 10.95
N THR A 85 -12.05 -10.78 12.10
CA THR A 85 -11.76 -9.38 12.38
C THR A 85 -10.35 -9.29 12.95
N TYR A 86 -9.55 -8.43 12.35
CA TYR A 86 -8.15 -8.24 12.78
C TYR A 86 -7.93 -6.77 13.03
N ASN A 87 -7.36 -6.45 14.19
CA ASN A 87 -6.93 -5.10 14.48
C ASN A 87 -5.50 -4.94 14.02
N PHE A 88 -5.18 -3.77 13.51
CA PHE A 88 -3.81 -3.50 13.07
C PHE A 88 -3.36 -2.13 13.47
N GLU A 89 -2.05 -1.97 13.54
CA GLU A 89 -1.42 -0.69 13.76
C GLU A 89 -0.17 -0.63 12.90
N LEU A 90 -0.09 0.40 12.09
CA LEU A 90 1.06 0.68 11.25
C LEU A 90 1.50 2.11 11.51
N LYS A 91 2.75 2.40 11.22
CA LYS A 91 3.23 3.76 11.32
C LYS A 91 3.35 4.37 9.94
N ALA A 92 2.83 5.58 9.79
CA ALA A 92 3.01 6.33 8.57
C ALA A 92 4.50 6.62 8.42
N PRO A 93 5.07 6.36 7.26
CA PRO A 93 6.50 6.57 7.07
C PRO A 93 6.84 8.05 7.10
N GLN A 94 8.06 8.33 7.51
CA GLN A 94 8.58 9.68 7.46
C GLN A 94 9.42 9.82 6.21
N ILE A 95 8.74 9.92 5.10
CA ILE A 95 9.43 10.12 3.84
C ILE A 95 9.64 11.60 3.64
N PRO A 96 10.87 12.02 3.53
CA PRO A 96 11.17 13.44 3.31
C PRO A 96 10.84 13.80 1.88
N SER A 97 9.59 13.87 1.59
CA SER A 97 9.17 14.03 0.23
C SER A 97 9.66 15.32 -0.40
N THR A 98 9.08 16.39 0.03
CA THR A 98 9.35 17.64 -0.58
C THR A 98 10.42 18.36 0.13
N ASN A 99 10.61 17.98 1.33
CA ASN A 99 11.44 18.67 2.20
C ASN A 99 12.77 18.04 2.15
N ILE A 100 13.41 18.12 1.05
CA ILE A 100 14.71 17.56 0.91
C ILE A 100 15.69 18.66 1.04
N PRO A 101 15.94 19.09 2.25
CA PRO A 101 16.87 20.16 2.44
C PRO A 101 18.24 19.67 2.12
N GLY A 102 19.06 20.57 1.80
CA GLY A 102 20.42 20.25 1.47
C GLY A 102 21.11 19.47 2.57
N GLY A 103 20.64 19.64 3.76
CA GLY A 103 21.23 18.94 4.87
C GLY A 103 21.03 17.45 4.83
N VAL A 104 20.04 17.04 4.12
CA VAL A 104 19.76 15.61 3.96
C VAL A 104 20.42 15.19 2.66
N ALA A 105 21.69 15.34 2.62
CA ALA A 105 22.42 15.20 1.40
C ALA A 105 22.16 13.89 0.68
N GLY A 106 22.23 12.81 1.40
CA GLY A 106 22.04 11.51 0.78
C GLY A 106 20.69 11.36 0.15
N THR A 107 19.67 11.65 0.91
CA THR A 107 18.32 11.54 0.42
C THR A 107 18.03 12.59 -0.63
N ALA A 108 18.47 13.79 -0.36
CA ALA A 108 18.29 14.86 -1.31
C ALA A 108 18.95 14.53 -2.62
N ILE A 109 20.12 13.95 -2.55
CA ILE A 109 20.84 13.59 -3.75
C ILE A 109 20.08 12.57 -4.55
N LYS A 110 19.49 11.61 -3.90
CA LYS A 110 18.70 10.62 -4.61
C LYS A 110 17.54 11.26 -5.33
N ALA A 111 16.81 12.10 -4.64
CA ALA A 111 15.69 12.77 -5.23
C ALA A 111 16.17 13.74 -6.30
N ALA A 112 17.20 14.47 -6.02
CA ALA A 112 17.73 15.41 -6.98
C ALA A 112 18.30 14.70 -8.19
N GLY A 113 19.04 13.63 -7.94
CA GLY A 113 19.56 12.83 -9.03
C GLY A 113 18.45 12.28 -9.89
N PHE A 114 17.38 11.88 -9.26
CA PHE A 114 16.23 11.41 -9.94
C PHE A 114 15.63 12.51 -10.82
N LEU A 115 15.51 13.69 -10.26
CA LEU A 115 15.02 14.83 -11.02
C LEU A 115 15.97 15.24 -12.12
N MET A 116 17.24 15.13 -11.86
CA MET A 116 18.22 15.54 -12.84
C MET A 116 18.40 14.55 -13.96
N ASN A 117 17.95 13.36 -13.75
CA ASN A 117 18.06 12.33 -14.76
C ASN A 117 16.93 12.38 -15.73
N GLY A 118 16.91 13.37 -16.55
CA GLY A 118 15.99 13.31 -17.66
C GLY A 118 14.65 13.92 -17.39
N PHE A 119 14.65 14.96 -16.66
CA PHE A 119 13.40 15.68 -16.56
C PHE A 119 12.26 14.83 -16.03
N VAL A 120 12.54 14.05 -15.04
CA VAL A 120 11.52 13.31 -14.38
C VAL A 120 10.81 14.24 -13.40
N MET A 121 9.55 14.42 -13.61
CA MET A 121 8.76 15.25 -12.72
C MET A 121 8.02 14.33 -11.76
N GLY A 122 8.44 14.37 -10.52
CA GLY A 122 7.82 13.57 -9.49
C GLY A 122 6.43 14.10 -9.18
N GLY A 123 5.44 13.25 -9.26
CA GLY A 123 4.11 13.60 -8.83
C GLY A 123 3.91 13.34 -7.36
N ALA A 124 2.70 13.61 -6.91
CA ALA A 124 2.34 13.31 -5.55
C ALA A 124 2.35 11.81 -5.31
N ILE A 125 2.60 11.44 -4.08
CA ILE A 125 2.57 10.04 -3.68
C ILE A 125 1.16 9.69 -3.26
N SER A 126 0.66 8.61 -3.81
CA SER A 126 -0.63 8.07 -3.40
C SER A 126 -0.41 6.93 -2.43
N TRP A 127 -1.14 6.95 -1.34
CA TRP A 127 -0.97 5.96 -0.28
C TRP A 127 -2.19 5.06 -0.19
N TYR A 128 -1.94 3.78 0.00
CA TYR A 128 -3.01 2.79 0.06
C TYR A 128 -2.76 1.80 1.17
N LEU A 129 -3.85 1.37 1.79
CA LEU A 129 -3.83 0.18 2.62
C LEU A 129 -4.41 -0.95 1.78
N VAL A 130 -3.72 -2.08 1.75
CA VAL A 130 -4.19 -3.24 1.00
C VAL A 130 -4.28 -4.41 1.95
N ALA A 131 -5.48 -4.92 2.14
CA ALA A 131 -5.68 -6.14 2.91
C ALA A 131 -5.82 -7.28 1.93
N ASP A 132 -5.17 -8.40 2.19
CA ASP A 132 -5.27 -9.54 1.30
C ASP A 132 -5.18 -10.86 2.03
N LEU A 133 -5.86 -11.84 1.46
CA LEU A 133 -5.75 -13.24 1.85
C LEU A 133 -4.93 -13.92 0.76
N ASP A 134 -3.76 -14.41 1.12
CA ASP A 134 -2.83 -14.98 0.16
C ASP A 134 -3.20 -16.43 -0.14
N VAL A 135 -3.87 -16.64 -1.26
CA VAL A 135 -4.38 -17.95 -1.65
C VAL A 135 -3.46 -18.55 -2.72
N PRO A 136 -2.77 -19.68 -2.42
CA PRO A 136 -1.93 -20.31 -3.42
C PRO A 136 -2.79 -20.83 -4.57
N LYS A 137 -2.27 -20.72 -5.76
CA LYS A 137 -2.91 -21.27 -6.95
C LYS A 137 -4.33 -20.79 -7.18
N GLY A 138 -4.65 -19.60 -6.73
CA GLY A 138 -5.98 -19.07 -6.92
C GLY A 138 -5.96 -17.57 -6.87
N PHE A 139 -7.14 -16.99 -7.00
CA PHE A 139 -7.26 -15.55 -6.88
C PHE A 139 -7.31 -15.16 -5.42
N ASP A 140 -6.51 -14.20 -5.06
CA ASP A 140 -6.53 -13.69 -3.70
C ASP A 140 -7.81 -12.91 -3.45
N VAL A 141 -8.23 -12.91 -2.20
CA VAL A 141 -9.28 -12.02 -1.74
C VAL A 141 -8.57 -10.77 -1.24
N ALA A 142 -8.96 -9.61 -1.71
CA ALA A 142 -8.24 -8.40 -1.38
C ALA A 142 -9.14 -7.18 -1.34
N LYS A 143 -8.67 -6.16 -0.62
CA LYS A 143 -9.33 -4.85 -0.55
C LYS A 143 -8.27 -3.78 -0.51
N LYS A 144 -8.50 -2.69 -1.24
CA LYS A 144 -7.59 -1.56 -1.32
C LYS A 144 -8.32 -0.32 -0.85
N LEU A 145 -7.71 0.44 0.03
CA LEU A 145 -8.28 1.68 0.57
C LEU A 145 -7.24 2.78 0.44
N GLN A 146 -7.62 3.87 -0.22
CA GLN A 146 -6.71 5.00 -0.36
C GLN A 146 -6.77 5.87 0.89
N ILE A 147 -5.61 6.28 1.37
CA ILE A 147 -5.50 7.20 2.51
C ILE A 147 -4.54 8.32 2.13
N ASN A 148 -4.42 9.31 3.00
CA ASN A 148 -3.50 10.42 2.81
C ASN A 148 -2.44 10.41 3.90
N ILE A 149 -1.20 10.64 3.49
CA ILE A 149 -0.10 10.84 4.44
C ILE A 149 0.60 12.13 4.04
N ALA A 150 0.61 13.07 4.94
CA ALA A 150 1.18 14.39 4.66
C ALA A 150 2.59 14.52 5.25
#